data_b3ff085a107dd6b6bbd7a367c79d5652
#
_entry.id   b3ff085a107dd6b6bbd7a367c79d5652
#
_cell.length_a   1.000
_cell.length_b   1.000
_cell.length_c   1.000
_cell.angle_alpha   90.00
_cell.angle_beta   90.00
_cell.angle_gamma   90.00
#
_symmetry.space_group_name_H-M   'P 1'
#
loop_
_entity.id
_entity.type
_entity.pdbx_description
1 polymer ?
#
loop_
_entity_poly.entity_id
_entity_poly.type
_entity_poly.pdbx_seq_one_letter_code
_entity_poly.pdbx_strand_id
1 'polypeptide(L)'
;YMEEYSQALRVAWIAGARAYADFRVYISLANNWNVEPPQPLYFYHGKQLIDLLGENCRRDGDFPWHVAFHPYPESFDHPDFWNDRSALFHVYTPRITYRNMEVLEKYLSGPQFLYRGEPRRILFSEQGFNSGSGPLSSLMQKQAAAGYVLSFIKARQMKTVDMMTHHSTIDNP
;
A
#
# COMPACT_ATOMS: atom_id res chain seq x y z
N TYR A 1 11.58 16.22 9.20
CA TYR A 1 10.51 15.77 8.27
C TYR A 1 9.60 14.67 8.87
N MET A 2 10.15 13.51 9.29
CA MET A 2 9.30 12.41 9.78
C MET A 2 8.65 12.69 11.14
N GLU A 3 9.29 13.47 12.00
CA GLU A 3 8.67 13.92 13.25
C GLU A 3 7.51 14.87 13.00
N GLU A 4 7.73 15.87 12.15
CA GLU A 4 6.66 16.82 11.74
C GLU A 4 5.51 16.11 11.03
N TYR A 5 5.82 15.14 10.17
CA TYR A 5 4.81 14.33 9.50
C TYR A 5 3.99 13.51 10.50
N SER A 6 4.63 12.84 11.45
CA SER A 6 3.93 12.06 12.49
C SER A 6 3.04 12.95 13.37
N GLN A 7 3.49 14.16 13.70
CA GLN A 7 2.72 15.15 14.45
C GLN A 7 1.52 15.65 13.65
N ALA A 8 1.71 15.99 12.36
CA ALA A 8 0.63 16.43 11.48
C ALA A 8 -0.43 15.34 11.31
N LEU A 9 0.00 14.09 11.12
CA LEU A 9 -0.89 12.94 11.01
C LEU A 9 -1.72 12.72 12.29
N ARG A 10 -1.09 12.90 13.45
CA ARG A 10 -1.77 12.83 14.76
C ARG A 10 -2.80 13.94 14.91
N VAL A 11 -2.46 15.18 14.52
CA VAL A 11 -3.39 16.32 14.57
C VAL A 11 -4.58 16.06 13.68
N ALA A 12 -4.36 15.56 12.46
CA ALA A 12 -5.43 15.19 11.54
C ALA A 12 -6.35 14.10 12.15
N TRP A 13 -5.76 13.07 12.77
CA TRP A 13 -6.54 12.05 13.46
C TRP A 13 -7.35 12.62 14.62
N ILE A 14 -6.75 13.44 15.49
CA ILE A 14 -7.47 14.06 16.64
C ILE A 14 -8.63 14.91 16.14
N ALA A 15 -8.43 15.72 15.10
CA ALA A 15 -9.47 16.57 14.54
C ALA A 15 -10.62 15.74 13.96
N GLY A 16 -10.30 14.72 13.18
CA GLY A 16 -11.30 13.82 12.58
C GLY A 16 -12.05 13.00 13.63
N ALA A 17 -11.36 12.46 14.63
CA ALA A 17 -11.96 11.66 15.69
C ALA A 17 -12.90 12.48 16.62
N ARG A 18 -12.68 13.79 16.72
CA ARG A 18 -13.62 14.70 17.42
C ARG A 18 -14.94 14.86 16.67
N ALA A 19 -14.89 14.83 15.34
CA ALA A 19 -16.06 14.97 14.49
C ALA A 19 -16.77 13.63 14.27
N TYR A 20 -16.03 12.53 14.21
CA TYR A 20 -16.55 11.21 13.93
C TYR A 20 -15.73 10.15 14.68
N ALA A 21 -16.36 9.42 15.61
CA ALA A 21 -15.69 8.50 16.54
C ALA A 21 -14.89 7.38 15.84
N ASP A 22 -15.39 6.91 14.69
CA ASP A 22 -14.75 5.84 13.90
C ASP A 22 -13.81 6.38 12.81
N PHE A 23 -13.40 7.63 12.92
CA PHE A 23 -12.49 8.24 11.96
C PHE A 23 -11.14 7.52 11.94
N ARG A 24 -10.67 7.19 10.76
CA ARG A 24 -9.38 6.55 10.52
C ARG A 24 -8.51 7.41 9.62
N VAL A 25 -7.23 7.46 9.94
CA VAL A 25 -6.23 8.14 9.11
C VAL A 25 -5.30 7.10 8.47
N TYR A 26 -5.03 7.28 7.19
CA TYR A 26 -4.18 6.39 6.40
C TYR A 26 -3.04 7.18 5.78
N ILE A 27 -1.83 6.64 5.87
CA ILE A 27 -0.67 7.14 5.12
C ILE A 27 -0.67 6.50 3.73
N SER A 28 -0.37 7.28 2.69
CA SER A 28 -0.37 6.79 1.31
C SER A 28 1.02 6.34 0.88
N LEU A 29 1.12 5.14 0.32
CA LEU A 29 2.36 4.51 -0.11
C LEU A 29 2.21 3.84 -1.47
N ALA A 30 3.21 4.06 -2.34
CA ALA A 30 3.35 3.33 -3.60
C ALA A 30 4.01 1.95 -3.39
N ASN A 31 4.08 1.16 -4.47
CA ASN A 31 4.63 -0.20 -4.47
C ASN A 31 6.14 -0.30 -4.21
N ASN A 32 6.88 0.81 -4.22
CA ASN A 32 8.30 0.86 -3.88
C ASN A 32 8.50 0.63 -2.38
N TRP A 33 8.94 -0.57 -2.02
CA TRP A 33 8.97 -1.00 -0.63
C TRP A 33 10.34 -0.89 0.02
N ASN A 34 11.37 -1.49 -0.60
CA ASN A 34 12.73 -1.49 -0.07
C ASN A 34 13.73 -1.27 -1.22
N VAL A 35 13.50 -0.22 -1.98
CA VAL A 35 14.37 0.24 -3.06
C VAL A 35 14.92 1.59 -2.66
N GLU A 36 16.20 1.81 -2.88
CA GLU A 36 16.79 3.13 -2.63
C GLU A 36 16.10 4.18 -3.51
N PRO A 37 15.54 5.24 -2.93
CA PRO A 37 14.88 6.27 -3.70
C PRO A 37 15.90 7.05 -4.54
N PRO A 38 15.54 7.51 -5.74
CA PRO A 38 16.45 8.22 -6.63
C PRO A 38 16.99 9.54 -6.02
N GLN A 39 16.31 10.07 -5.02
CA GLN A 39 16.70 11.25 -4.27
C GLN A 39 16.47 11.03 -2.77
N PRO A 40 17.42 10.39 -2.05
CA PRO A 40 17.23 9.97 -0.65
C PRO A 40 16.94 11.11 0.33
N LEU A 41 17.31 12.35 -0.01
CA LEU A 41 17.02 13.52 0.82
C LEU A 41 15.55 13.97 0.77
N TYR A 42 14.81 13.55 -0.25
CA TYR A 42 13.44 14.01 -0.49
C TYR A 42 12.41 12.88 -0.44
N PHE A 43 12.83 11.63 -0.59
CA PHE A 43 11.95 10.48 -0.68
C PHE A 43 12.38 9.38 0.29
N TYR A 44 11.39 8.73 0.88
CA TYR A 44 11.56 7.49 1.62
C TYR A 44 10.96 6.33 0.82
N HIS A 45 11.56 5.15 0.87
CA HIS A 45 10.87 3.95 0.44
C HIS A 45 9.84 3.51 1.52
N GLY A 46 8.82 2.75 1.11
CA GLY A 46 7.67 2.44 1.96
C GLY A 46 8.03 1.82 3.31
N LYS A 47 8.97 0.86 3.32
CA LYS A 47 9.42 0.22 4.55
C LYS A 47 10.04 1.21 5.54
N GLN A 48 10.97 2.03 5.07
CA GLN A 48 11.65 3.03 5.90
C GLN A 48 10.67 4.05 6.47
N LEU A 49 9.71 4.50 5.65
CA LEU A 49 8.69 5.44 6.10
C LEU A 49 7.83 4.85 7.23
N ILE A 50 7.38 3.60 7.08
CA ILE A 50 6.61 2.90 8.11
C ILE A 50 7.43 2.70 9.38
N ASP A 51 8.71 2.34 9.28
CA ASP A 51 9.58 2.13 10.43
C ASP A 51 9.73 3.42 11.24
N LEU A 52 10.09 4.53 10.57
CA LEU A 52 10.27 5.83 11.21
C LEU A 52 8.96 6.37 11.80
N LEU A 53 7.84 6.22 11.08
CA LEU A 53 6.53 6.61 11.60
C LEU A 53 6.17 5.82 12.85
N GLY A 54 6.31 4.50 12.80
CA GLY A 54 6.02 3.62 13.93
C GLY A 54 6.89 3.93 15.15
N GLU A 55 8.17 4.22 14.95
CA GLU A 55 9.11 4.64 16.00
C GLU A 55 8.68 5.97 16.65
N ASN A 56 8.44 7.00 15.85
CA ASN A 56 8.01 8.31 16.33
C ASN A 56 6.65 8.21 17.06
N CYS A 57 5.70 7.47 16.51
CA CYS A 57 4.40 7.30 17.15
C CYS A 57 4.52 6.60 18.52
N ARG A 58 5.33 5.55 18.65
CA ARG A 58 5.55 4.88 19.94
C ARG A 58 6.21 5.79 20.96
N ARG A 59 7.22 6.58 20.54
CA ARG A 59 7.92 7.51 21.41
C ARG A 59 7.00 8.59 21.97
N ASP A 60 6.13 9.15 21.13
CA ASP A 60 5.33 10.33 21.43
C ASP A 60 3.88 10.00 21.83
N GLY A 61 3.58 8.71 22.06
CA GLY A 61 2.24 8.18 22.31
C GLY A 61 1.54 7.76 21.01
N ASP A 62 1.26 6.47 20.87
CA ASP A 62 0.72 5.90 19.63
C ASP A 62 -0.77 6.26 19.43
N PHE A 63 -1.21 6.22 18.17
CA PHE A 63 -2.59 6.44 17.76
C PHE A 63 -2.93 5.53 16.56
N PRO A 64 -4.22 5.34 16.19
CA PRO A 64 -4.61 4.40 15.14
C PRO A 64 -4.37 4.96 13.74
N TRP A 65 -3.10 5.05 13.35
CA TRP A 65 -2.74 5.27 11.94
C TRP A 65 -2.75 3.96 11.17
N HIS A 66 -3.05 4.02 9.89
CA HIS A 66 -3.19 2.88 9.00
C HIS A 66 -2.48 3.16 7.67
N VAL A 67 -2.50 2.21 6.74
CA VAL A 67 -1.76 2.30 5.48
C VAL A 67 -2.73 2.24 4.29
N ALA A 68 -2.73 3.29 3.47
CA ALA A 68 -3.26 3.30 2.13
C ALA A 68 -2.15 2.91 1.16
N PHE A 69 -2.31 1.82 0.44
CA PHE A 69 -1.24 1.22 -0.36
C PHE A 69 -1.67 1.06 -1.81
N HIS A 70 -0.73 1.31 -2.74
CA HIS A 70 -0.95 1.24 -4.18
C HIS A 70 -0.15 0.06 -4.76
N PRO A 71 -0.70 -1.17 -4.80
CA PRO A 71 0.02 -2.38 -5.19
C PRO A 71 0.04 -2.61 -6.70
N TYR A 72 0.25 -1.56 -7.49
CA TYR A 72 0.37 -1.70 -8.95
C TYR A 72 1.38 -2.78 -9.35
N PRO A 73 1.21 -3.43 -10.51
CA PRO A 73 2.26 -4.24 -11.13
C PRO A 73 3.58 -3.47 -11.21
N GLU A 74 4.70 -4.16 -11.27
CA GLU A 74 6.02 -3.51 -11.37
C GLU A 74 6.21 -2.71 -12.67
N SER A 75 5.44 -3.03 -13.69
CA SER A 75 5.35 -2.29 -14.95
C SER A 75 3.90 -2.15 -15.39
N PHE A 76 3.51 -0.95 -15.81
CA PHE A 76 2.19 -0.72 -16.41
C PHE A 76 1.99 -1.41 -17.76
N ASP A 77 3.08 -1.74 -18.46
CA ASP A 77 3.03 -2.48 -19.73
C ASP A 77 2.83 -3.99 -19.53
N HIS A 78 2.89 -4.45 -18.30
CA HIS A 78 2.77 -5.86 -17.91
C HIS A 78 1.72 -6.02 -16.80
N PRO A 79 0.42 -6.09 -17.14
CA PRO A 79 -0.65 -6.22 -16.14
C PRO A 79 -0.67 -7.60 -15.45
N ASP A 80 0.11 -8.54 -15.92
CA ASP A 80 0.29 -9.89 -15.41
C ASP A 80 1.19 -9.94 -14.17
N PHE A 81 0.77 -9.26 -13.10
CA PHE A 81 1.52 -9.06 -11.85
C PHE A 81 2.10 -10.36 -11.23
N TRP A 82 1.53 -11.52 -11.57
CA TRP A 82 2.05 -12.82 -11.13
C TRP A 82 3.45 -13.12 -11.67
N ASN A 83 3.89 -12.39 -12.69
CA ASN A 83 5.23 -12.45 -13.28
C ASN A 83 6.17 -11.34 -12.77
N ASP A 84 5.73 -10.47 -11.87
CA ASP A 84 6.56 -9.41 -11.28
C ASP A 84 7.82 -9.99 -10.64
N ARG A 85 8.99 -9.61 -11.13
CA ARG A 85 10.28 -10.18 -10.71
C ARG A 85 10.85 -9.54 -9.46
N SER A 86 10.55 -8.27 -9.23
CA SER A 86 11.00 -7.50 -8.06
C SER A 86 10.10 -7.69 -6.83
N ALA A 87 8.97 -8.37 -6.97
CA ALA A 87 8.02 -8.66 -5.90
C ALA A 87 8.32 -10.04 -5.27
N LEU A 88 9.20 -10.07 -4.28
CA LEU A 88 9.66 -11.28 -3.58
C LEU A 88 8.87 -11.51 -2.29
N PHE A 89 8.75 -12.77 -1.84
CA PHE A 89 7.95 -13.13 -0.66
C PHE A 89 8.71 -13.01 0.67
N HIS A 90 9.44 -11.90 0.85
CA HIS A 90 10.14 -11.58 2.10
C HIS A 90 10.17 -10.07 2.36
N VAL A 91 10.41 -9.67 3.60
CA VAL A 91 10.32 -8.27 4.07
C VAL A 91 11.29 -7.30 3.38
N TYR A 92 12.39 -7.78 2.84
CA TYR A 92 13.36 -6.98 2.09
C TYR A 92 13.13 -6.99 0.58
N THR A 93 11.93 -7.37 0.14
CA THR A 93 11.54 -7.31 -1.26
C THR A 93 11.70 -5.89 -1.80
N PRO A 94 12.21 -5.67 -3.02
CA PRO A 94 12.27 -4.33 -3.61
C PRO A 94 10.90 -3.69 -3.72
N ARG A 95 9.87 -4.44 -4.14
CA ARG A 95 8.50 -3.95 -4.34
C ARG A 95 7.48 -4.85 -3.66
N ILE A 96 6.37 -4.23 -3.24
CA ILE A 96 5.15 -4.95 -2.90
C ILE A 96 4.11 -4.62 -3.96
N THR A 97 3.75 -5.64 -4.75
CA THR A 97 2.69 -5.59 -5.76
C THR A 97 1.60 -6.59 -5.38
N TYR A 98 0.58 -6.76 -6.20
CA TYR A 98 -0.41 -7.81 -5.95
C TYR A 98 0.19 -9.23 -5.88
N ARG A 99 1.38 -9.45 -6.44
CA ARG A 99 2.05 -10.74 -6.35
C ARG A 99 2.33 -11.16 -4.91
N ASN A 100 2.80 -10.22 -4.08
CA ASN A 100 3.33 -10.48 -2.73
C ASN A 100 2.75 -9.56 -1.64
N MET A 101 1.53 -9.04 -1.82
CA MET A 101 0.92 -8.08 -0.89
C MET A 101 0.76 -8.63 0.54
N GLU A 102 0.80 -9.94 0.72
CA GLU A 102 0.80 -10.60 2.03
C GLU A 102 2.04 -10.24 2.88
N VAL A 103 3.11 -9.80 2.22
CA VAL A 103 4.32 -9.30 2.90
C VAL A 103 4.00 -8.03 3.70
N LEU A 104 3.18 -7.12 3.15
CA LEU A 104 2.75 -5.92 3.85
C LEU A 104 1.89 -6.26 5.08
N GLU A 105 0.90 -7.14 4.92
CA GLU A 105 0.06 -7.59 6.04
C GLU A 105 0.89 -8.21 7.16
N LYS A 106 1.77 -9.14 6.82
CA LYS A 106 2.65 -9.80 7.78
C LYS A 106 3.56 -8.79 8.49
N TYR A 107 4.07 -7.81 7.76
CA TYR A 107 4.94 -6.78 8.32
C TYR A 107 4.19 -5.89 9.33
N LEU A 108 3.03 -5.38 8.95
CA LEU A 108 2.19 -4.54 9.80
C LEU A 108 1.56 -5.27 10.99
N SER A 109 1.54 -6.60 10.94
CA SER A 109 1.12 -7.46 12.07
C SER A 109 2.25 -7.73 13.06
N GLY A 110 3.45 -7.24 12.80
CA GLY A 110 4.57 -7.34 13.73
C GLY A 110 4.33 -6.55 15.03
N PRO A 111 4.84 -7.02 16.18
CA PRO A 111 4.56 -6.44 17.49
C PRO A 111 4.90 -4.96 17.60
N GLN A 112 5.87 -4.49 16.80
CA GLN A 112 6.30 -3.10 16.75
C GLN A 112 5.27 -2.15 16.11
N PHE A 113 4.26 -2.68 15.41
CA PHE A 113 3.24 -1.87 14.74
C PHE A 113 1.84 -2.01 15.35
N LEU A 114 1.65 -2.93 16.30
CA LEU A 114 0.34 -3.12 16.91
C LEU A 114 -0.11 -1.86 17.66
N TYR A 115 -1.36 -1.48 17.47
CA TYR A 115 -2.03 -0.46 18.26
C TYR A 115 -3.07 -1.14 19.17
N ARG A 116 -2.87 -1.08 20.48
CA ARG A 116 -3.74 -1.75 21.49
C ARG A 116 -3.92 -3.25 21.23
N GLY A 117 -2.88 -3.91 20.70
CA GLY A 117 -2.89 -5.32 20.37
C GLY A 117 -3.42 -5.67 18.96
N GLU A 118 -3.94 -4.70 18.23
CA GLU A 118 -4.50 -4.90 16.88
C GLU A 118 -3.53 -4.48 15.78
N PRO A 119 -3.45 -5.21 14.65
CA PRO A 119 -2.65 -4.84 13.49
C PRO A 119 -3.13 -3.54 12.85
N ARG A 120 -2.21 -2.84 12.19
CA ARG A 120 -2.58 -1.71 11.33
C ARG A 120 -3.41 -2.20 10.16
N ARG A 121 -4.46 -1.43 9.82
CA ARG A 121 -5.34 -1.75 8.71
C ARG A 121 -4.75 -1.30 7.38
N ILE A 122 -5.16 -1.95 6.30
CA ILE A 122 -4.73 -1.68 4.95
C ILE A 122 -5.93 -1.26 4.10
N LEU A 123 -5.76 -0.19 3.35
CA LEU A 123 -6.65 0.25 2.30
C LEU A 123 -5.88 0.17 0.97
N PHE A 124 -6.31 -0.64 0.02
CA PHE A 124 -5.81 -0.53 -1.35
C PHE A 124 -6.54 0.61 -2.03
N SER A 125 -5.99 1.83 -1.86
CA SER A 125 -6.66 3.09 -2.21
C SER A 125 -6.53 3.46 -3.68
N GLU A 126 -5.53 2.90 -4.36
CA GLU A 126 -5.32 3.13 -5.78
C GLU A 126 -4.70 1.89 -6.41
N GLN A 127 -5.33 1.40 -7.45
CA GLN A 127 -4.85 0.26 -8.20
C GLN A 127 -5.57 0.15 -9.56
N GLY A 128 -4.92 -0.50 -10.50
CA GLY A 128 -5.49 -0.75 -11.83
C GLY A 128 -4.53 -1.57 -12.67
N PHE A 129 -5.02 -2.03 -13.79
CA PHE A 129 -4.28 -2.82 -14.76
C PHE A 129 -4.44 -2.20 -16.13
N ASN A 130 -3.34 -1.85 -16.78
CA ASN A 130 -3.36 -1.31 -18.12
C ASN A 130 -3.89 -2.36 -19.11
N SER A 131 -4.92 -2.00 -19.89
CA SER A 131 -5.50 -2.86 -20.91
C SER A 131 -4.76 -2.76 -22.25
N GLY A 132 -3.80 -1.84 -22.36
CA GLY A 132 -2.95 -1.64 -23.52
C GLY A 132 -3.65 -1.03 -24.72
N SER A 133 -2.85 -0.66 -25.69
CA SER A 133 -3.27 -0.16 -27.01
C SER A 133 -2.48 -0.86 -28.12
N GLY A 134 -3.00 -0.87 -29.34
CA GLY A 134 -2.33 -1.45 -30.50
C GLY A 134 -2.40 -2.98 -30.59
N PRO A 135 -1.44 -3.63 -31.27
CA PRO A 135 -1.52 -5.05 -31.62
C PRO A 135 -1.59 -6.03 -30.43
N LEU A 136 -1.02 -5.66 -29.29
CA LEU A 136 -1.00 -6.49 -28.07
C LEU A 136 -2.20 -6.25 -27.13
N SER A 137 -3.07 -5.30 -27.46
CA SER A 137 -4.20 -4.92 -26.59
C SER A 137 -5.09 -6.10 -26.22
N SER A 138 -5.38 -7.02 -27.15
CA SER A 138 -6.21 -8.20 -26.86
C SER A 138 -5.61 -9.12 -25.79
N LEU A 139 -4.30 -9.30 -25.74
CA LEU A 139 -3.62 -10.07 -24.70
C LEU A 139 -3.62 -9.30 -23.39
N MET A 140 -3.24 -8.02 -23.43
CA MET A 140 -3.19 -7.17 -22.23
C MET A 140 -4.57 -7.02 -21.58
N GLN A 141 -5.64 -6.91 -22.36
CA GLN A 141 -7.01 -6.88 -21.84
C GLN A 141 -7.37 -8.17 -21.06
N LYS A 142 -7.00 -9.33 -21.60
CA LYS A 142 -7.21 -10.61 -20.89
C LYS A 142 -6.37 -10.69 -19.61
N GLN A 143 -5.12 -10.26 -19.67
CA GLN A 143 -4.24 -10.23 -18.51
C GLN A 143 -4.74 -9.23 -17.46
N ALA A 144 -5.18 -8.04 -17.87
CA ALA A 144 -5.76 -7.04 -16.99
C ALA A 144 -7.03 -7.56 -16.30
N ALA A 145 -7.93 -8.20 -17.04
CA ALA A 145 -9.12 -8.83 -16.48
C ALA A 145 -8.78 -9.92 -15.46
N ALA A 146 -7.82 -10.80 -15.80
CA ALA A 146 -7.34 -11.83 -14.89
C ALA A 146 -6.66 -11.22 -13.66
N GLY A 147 -5.84 -10.18 -13.86
CA GLY A 147 -5.19 -9.43 -12.79
C GLY A 147 -6.19 -8.85 -11.80
N TYR A 148 -7.27 -8.28 -12.32
CA TYR A 148 -8.36 -7.74 -11.51
C TYR A 148 -9.00 -8.79 -10.61
N VAL A 149 -9.39 -9.92 -11.18
CA VAL A 149 -10.03 -11.01 -10.43
C VAL A 149 -9.07 -11.60 -9.39
N LEU A 150 -7.83 -11.86 -9.78
CA LEU A 150 -6.83 -12.45 -8.89
C LEU A 150 -6.46 -11.51 -7.74
N SER A 151 -6.28 -10.19 -8.02
CA SER A 151 -5.99 -9.21 -6.98
C SER A 151 -7.10 -9.11 -5.94
N PHE A 152 -8.36 -9.13 -6.39
CA PHE A 152 -9.53 -9.13 -5.51
C PHE A 152 -9.62 -10.40 -4.65
N ILE A 153 -9.39 -11.58 -5.25
CA ILE A 153 -9.38 -12.84 -4.51
C ILE A 153 -8.31 -12.82 -3.43
N LYS A 154 -7.10 -12.36 -3.76
CA LYS A 154 -6.00 -12.24 -2.80
C LYS A 154 -6.33 -11.24 -1.69
N ALA A 155 -6.82 -10.05 -2.03
CA ALA A 155 -7.20 -9.02 -1.06
C ALA A 155 -8.27 -9.54 -0.07
N ARG A 156 -9.25 -10.30 -0.53
CA ARG A 156 -10.28 -10.91 0.32
C ARG A 156 -9.74 -11.93 1.32
N GLN A 157 -8.59 -12.53 1.07
CA GLN A 157 -7.97 -13.50 1.99
C GLN A 157 -7.18 -12.80 3.11
N MET A 158 -6.84 -11.52 2.94
CA MET A 158 -6.11 -10.74 3.92
C MET A 158 -7.07 -10.23 5.01
N LYS A 159 -6.70 -10.47 6.26
CA LYS A 159 -7.55 -10.12 7.44
C LYS A 159 -7.50 -8.63 7.79
N THR A 160 -6.45 -7.94 7.36
CA THR A 160 -6.21 -6.53 7.70
C THR A 160 -6.66 -5.56 6.63
N VAL A 161 -7.13 -6.04 5.48
CA VAL A 161 -7.63 -5.20 4.38
C VAL A 161 -9.06 -4.74 4.66
N ASP A 162 -9.26 -3.43 4.74
CA ASP A 162 -10.57 -2.81 4.94
C ASP A 162 -11.32 -2.58 3.63
N MET A 163 -10.60 -2.16 2.60
CA MET A 163 -11.20 -1.78 1.32
C MET A 163 -10.18 -1.90 0.19
N MET A 164 -10.70 -2.12 -1.00
CA MET A 164 -9.95 -2.06 -2.25
C MET A 164 -10.75 -1.18 -3.22
N THR A 165 -10.12 -0.09 -3.68
CA THR A 165 -10.73 0.82 -4.66
C THR A 165 -10.08 0.63 -6.02
N HIS A 166 -10.84 0.88 -7.07
CA HIS A 166 -10.33 0.87 -8.43
C HIS A 166 -10.03 2.30 -8.89
N HIS A 167 -8.86 2.52 -9.50
CA HIS A 167 -8.43 3.86 -9.87
C HIS A 167 -9.31 4.46 -10.97
N SER A 168 -9.63 3.68 -12.01
CA SER A 168 -10.49 4.16 -13.10
C SER A 168 -11.27 3.00 -13.71
N THR A 169 -12.55 3.24 -13.98
CA THR A 169 -13.42 2.31 -14.73
C THR A 169 -13.33 2.53 -16.23
N ILE A 170 -12.74 3.64 -16.66
CA ILE A 170 -12.56 4.02 -18.05
C ILE A 170 -11.11 4.51 -18.20
N ASP A 171 -10.39 3.96 -19.16
CA ASP A 171 -9.06 4.45 -19.50
C ASP A 171 -9.19 5.90 -19.98
N ASN A 172 -8.46 6.81 -19.37
CA ASN A 172 -8.30 8.15 -19.92
C ASN A 172 -7.41 8.05 -21.15
N PRO A 173 -7.80 8.65 -22.29
CA PRO A 173 -7.01 8.64 -23.52
C PRO A 173 -5.67 9.37 -23.35
#